data_2f1913e0ce509cbe2df23f8fdb3eb6fe
#
_entry.id   2f1913e0ce509cbe2df23f8fdb3eb6fe
#
_cell.length_a   1.000
_cell.length_b   1.000
_cell.length_c   1.000
_cell.angle_alpha   90.00
_cell.angle_beta   90.00
_cell.angle_gamma   90.00
#
_symmetry.space_group_name_H-M   'P 1'
#
loop_
_entity.id
_entity.type
_entity.pdbx_description
1 polymer ?
#
loop_
_entity_poly.entity_id
_entity_poly.type
_entity_poly.pdbx_seq_one_letter_code
_entity_poly.pdbx_strand_id
1 'polypeptide(L)' 'MKTTEQRINNIVGQLEGAKKMLNCKDKECLAVIVQLKAARSAISSLMNKLLEEEMDCCFSGKNKQPEKISKLFKEIIKQ' A
#
# COMPACT_ATOMS: atom_id res chain seq x y z
N MET A 1 -15.68 8.78 0.67
CA MET A 1 -14.33 8.33 1.07
C MET A 1 -14.18 6.84 0.94
N LYS A 2 -13.13 6.37 0.31
CA LYS A 2 -12.90 4.93 0.17
C LYS A 2 -12.42 4.34 1.48
N THR A 3 -12.98 3.19 1.86
CA THR A 3 -12.50 2.43 3.02
C THR A 3 -11.15 1.78 2.69
N THR A 4 -10.44 1.33 3.71
CA THR A 4 -9.20 0.58 3.55
C THR A 4 -9.42 -0.66 2.68
N GLU A 5 -10.50 -1.37 2.92
CA GLU A 5 -10.84 -2.56 2.15
C GLU A 5 -11.05 -2.24 0.67
N GLN A 6 -11.77 -1.15 0.36
CA GLN A 6 -11.96 -0.71 -1.02
C GLN A 6 -10.65 -0.34 -1.70
N ARG A 7 -9.74 0.29 -0.97
CA ARG A 7 -8.42 0.63 -1.47
C ARG A 7 -7.61 -0.63 -1.81
N ILE A 8 -7.66 -1.62 -0.95
CA ILE A 8 -7.00 -2.92 -1.19
C ILE A 8 -7.59 -3.60 -2.42
N ASN A 9 -8.91 -3.60 -2.53
CA ASN A 9 -9.59 -4.20 -3.68
C ASN A 9 -9.19 -3.50 -4.99
N ASN A 10 -9.03 -2.19 -4.97
CA ASN A 10 -8.57 -1.44 -6.14
C ASN A 10 -7.14 -1.84 -6.52
N ILE A 11 -6.27 -2.04 -5.54
CA ILE A 11 -4.89 -2.49 -5.78
C ILE A 11 -4.90 -3.89 -6.37
N VAL A 12 -5.71 -4.79 -5.84
CA VAL A 12 -5.87 -6.14 -6.40
C VAL A 12 -6.31 -6.07 -7.85
N GLY A 13 -7.29 -5.21 -8.16
CA GLY A 13 -7.76 -5.00 -9.53
C GLY A 13 -6.65 -4.51 -10.46
N GLN A 14 -5.81 -3.59 -9.99
CA GLN A 14 -4.68 -3.09 -10.78
C GLN A 14 -3.65 -4.20 -11.06
N LEU A 15 -3.38 -5.06 -10.07
CA LEU A 15 -2.48 -6.19 -10.24
C LEU A 15 -3.05 -7.23 -11.19
N GLU A 16 -4.34 -7.48 -11.13
CA GLU A 16 -5.02 -8.38 -12.07
C GLU A 16 -4.96 -7.82 -13.49
N GLY A 17 -5.13 -6.51 -13.63
CA GLY A 17 -4.97 -5.83 -14.92
C GLY A 17 -3.57 -6.03 -15.50
N ALA A 18 -2.54 -5.87 -14.68
CA ALA A 18 -1.16 -6.10 -15.11
C ALA A 18 -0.95 -7.56 -15.52
N LYS A 19 -1.52 -8.50 -14.78
CA LYS A 19 -1.45 -9.93 -15.09
C LYS A 19 -2.07 -10.23 -16.46
N LYS A 20 -3.22 -9.64 -16.75
CA LYS A 20 -3.87 -9.79 -18.06
C LYS A 20 -3.01 -9.25 -19.19
N MET A 21 -2.36 -8.11 -18.96
CA MET A 21 -1.46 -7.53 -19.96
C MET A 21 -0.30 -8.46 -20.29
N LEU A 22 0.24 -9.16 -19.30
CA LEU A 22 1.33 -10.12 -19.51
C LEU A 22 0.89 -11.31 -20.37
N ASN A 23 -0.38 -11.67 -20.33
CA ASN A 23 -0.91 -12.82 -21.06
C ASN A 23 -1.39 -12.46 -22.48
N CYS A 24 -1.36 -11.20 -22.86
CA CYS A 24 -1.70 -10.77 -24.21
C CYS A 24 -0.56 -11.03 -25.18
N LYS A 25 -0.92 -11.39 -26.42
CA LYS A 25 0.08 -11.61 -27.47
C LYS A 25 0.84 -10.33 -27.83
N ASP A 26 0.16 -9.20 -27.78
CA ASP A 26 0.71 -7.90 -28.09
C ASP A 26 1.11 -7.13 -26.84
N LYS A 27 1.69 -7.83 -25.87
CA LYS A 27 2.07 -7.19 -24.62
C LYS A 27 3.10 -6.09 -24.84
N GLU A 28 2.80 -4.96 -24.27
CA GLU A 28 3.70 -3.82 -24.26
C GLU A 28 4.32 -3.73 -22.87
N CYS A 29 5.63 -4.01 -22.81
CA CYS A 29 6.33 -4.03 -21.51
C CYS A 29 6.21 -2.72 -20.77
N LEU A 30 6.26 -1.60 -21.50
CA LEU A 30 6.11 -0.29 -20.87
C LEU A 30 4.75 -0.12 -20.21
N ALA A 31 3.68 -0.58 -20.87
CA ALA A 31 2.33 -0.50 -20.30
C ALA A 31 2.22 -1.31 -19.02
N VAL A 32 2.82 -2.49 -18.98
CA VAL A 32 2.83 -3.33 -17.77
C VAL A 32 3.59 -2.62 -16.64
N ILE A 33 4.74 -2.04 -16.95
CA ILE A 33 5.54 -1.31 -15.95
C ILE A 33 4.76 -0.10 -15.39
N VAL A 34 4.08 0.65 -16.24
CA VAL A 34 3.26 1.79 -15.82
C VAL A 34 2.14 1.32 -14.88
N GLN A 35 1.50 0.21 -15.21
CA GLN A 35 0.45 -0.36 -14.37
C GLN A 35 0.99 -0.78 -13.01
N LEU A 36 2.16 -1.41 -12.99
CA LEU A 36 2.80 -1.83 -11.74
C LEU A 36 3.26 -0.63 -10.89
N LYS A 37 3.73 0.44 -11.53
CA LYS A 37 4.07 1.67 -10.83
C LYS A 37 2.85 2.28 -10.17
N ALA A 38 1.70 2.28 -10.84
CA ALA A 38 0.45 2.76 -10.27
C ALA A 38 0.08 1.94 -9.03
N ALA A 39 0.17 0.62 -9.12
CA ALA A 39 -0.09 -0.27 -7.99
C ALA A 39 0.88 0.00 -6.83
N ARG A 40 2.15 0.18 -7.13
CA ARG A 40 3.17 0.48 -6.12
C ARG A 40 2.86 1.79 -5.39
N SER A 41 2.51 2.84 -6.12
CA SER A 41 2.14 4.11 -5.52
C SER A 41 0.90 4.00 -4.63
N ALA A 42 -0.09 3.25 -5.08
CA ALA A 42 -1.30 3.02 -4.29
C ALA A 42 -1.00 2.25 -3.01
N ILE A 43 -0.11 1.26 -3.08
CA ILE A 43 0.32 0.49 -1.91
C ILE A 43 1.06 1.40 -0.93
N SER A 44 1.99 2.23 -1.40
CA SER A 44 2.73 3.17 -0.56
C SER A 44 1.79 4.15 0.14
N SER A 45 0.83 4.71 -0.58
CA SER A 45 -0.15 5.62 0.00
C SER A 45 -0.97 4.95 1.09
N LEU A 46 -1.39 3.71 0.85
CA LEU A 46 -2.17 2.95 1.83
C LEU A 46 -1.32 2.63 3.06
N MET A 47 -0.08 2.22 2.87
CA MET A 47 0.84 1.95 3.97
C MET A 47 1.05 3.19 4.83
N ASN A 48 1.29 4.33 4.21
CA ASN A 48 1.49 5.59 4.93
C ASN A 48 0.25 5.96 5.73
N LYS A 49 -0.93 5.78 5.16
CA LYS A 49 -2.18 6.06 5.85
C LYS A 49 -2.36 5.15 7.08
N LEU A 50 -2.10 3.87 6.93
CA LEU A 50 -2.21 2.92 8.02
C LEU A 50 -1.19 3.19 9.12
N LEU A 51 0.04 3.58 8.73
CA LEU A 51 1.07 3.95 9.69
C LEU A 51 0.66 5.19 10.48
N GLU A 52 0.10 6.21 9.81
CA GLU A 52 -0.40 7.40 10.48
C GLU A 52 -1.50 7.08 11.49
N GLU A 53 -2.46 6.25 11.09
CA GLU A 53 -3.54 5.82 11.98
C GLU A 53 -3.02 5.08 13.19
N GLU A 54 -2.05 4.19 13.00
CA GLU A 54 -1.43 3.45 14.10
C GLU A 54 -0.61 4.36 15.01
N MET A 55 0.11 5.32 14.46
CA MET A 55 0.87 6.27 15.24
C MET A 55 -0.05 7.16 16.07
N ASP A 56 -1.14 7.64 15.50
CA ASP A 56 -2.14 8.43 16.23
C ASP A 56 -2.71 7.61 17.39
N CYS A 57 -3.02 6.35 17.16
CA CYS A 57 -3.51 5.45 18.20
C CYS A 57 -2.47 5.25 19.29
N CYS A 58 -1.20 5.07 18.94
CA CYS A 58 -0.10 4.87 19.88
C CYS A 58 0.19 6.12 20.73
N PHE A 59 0.05 7.31 20.13
CA PHE A 59 0.37 8.57 20.81
C PHE A 59 -0.81 9.20 21.53
N SER A 60 -2.03 8.75 21.32
CA SER A 60 -3.24 9.39 21.83
C SER A 60 -3.60 9.04 23.27
N GLY A 61 -2.64 8.67 24.08
CA GLY A 61 -2.76 8.79 25.53
C GLY A 61 -3.12 7.56 26.33
N LYS A 62 -3.99 6.69 25.90
CA LYS A 62 -4.41 5.57 26.75
C LYS A 62 -3.63 4.29 26.54
N ASN A 63 -2.93 4.17 25.42
CA ASN A 63 -2.20 2.95 25.06
C ASN A 63 -0.81 3.27 24.51
N LYS A 64 -0.03 4.04 25.26
CA LYS A 64 1.36 4.22 24.91
C LYS A 64 2.08 2.88 25.02
N GLN A 65 2.42 2.30 23.90
CA GLN A 65 3.19 1.07 23.83
C GLN A 65 4.50 1.37 23.14
N PRO A 66 5.59 1.63 23.88
CA PRO A 66 6.89 1.95 23.30
C PRO A 66 7.38 0.90 22.32
N GLU A 67 7.11 -0.38 22.58
CA GLU A 67 7.50 -1.46 21.70
C GLU A 67 6.81 -1.38 20.35
N LYS A 68 5.52 -1.04 20.34
CA LYS A 68 4.74 -0.90 19.11
C LYS A 68 5.23 0.29 18.30
N ILE A 69 5.53 1.40 18.97
CA ILE A 69 6.08 2.59 18.31
C ILE A 69 7.42 2.27 17.67
N SER A 70 8.29 1.54 18.36
CA SER A 70 9.59 1.13 17.83
C SER A 70 9.43 0.26 16.58
N LYS A 71 8.49 -0.67 16.58
CA LYS A 71 8.20 -1.52 15.42
C LYS A 71 7.70 -0.70 14.22
N LEU A 72 6.85 0.30 14.47
CA LEU A 72 6.35 1.17 13.42
C LEU A 72 7.49 1.97 12.77
N PHE A 73 8.40 2.51 13.56
CA PHE A 73 9.55 3.23 13.05
C PHE A 73 10.46 2.34 12.21
N LYS A 74 10.65 1.10 12.62
CA LYS A 74 11.44 0.13 11.86
C LYS A 74 10.82 -0.13 10.48
N GLU A 75 9.50 -0.27 10.42
CA GLU A 75 8.81 -0.48 9.15
C GLU A 75 8.91 0.74 8.23
N ILE A 76 8.84 1.94 8.78
CA ILE A 76 9.01 3.17 8.01
C ILE A 76 10.41 3.23 7.39
N ILE A 77 11.44 2.86 8.15
CA ILE A 77 12.82 2.88 7.67
C ILE A 77 13.05 1.86 6.56
N LYS A 78 12.36 0.72 6.62
CA LYS A 78 12.51 -0.36 5.62
C LYS A 78 11.83 -0.09 4.29
N GLN A 79 10.95 0.86 4.22
CA GLN A 79 10.24 1.16 2.96
C GLN A 79 11.19 1.53 1.77
#